data_9c207d316f402f9f6ac894ded4fbf299
#
_entry.id   9c207d316f402f9f6ac894ded4fbf299
#
_cell.length_a   1.000
_cell.length_b   1.000
_cell.length_c   1.000
_cell.angle_alpha   90.00
_cell.angle_beta   90.00
_cell.angle_gamma   90.00
#
_symmetry.space_group_name_H-M   'P 1'
#
loop_
_entity.id
_entity.type
_entity.pdbx_description
1 polymer ?
#
loop_
_entity_poly.entity_id
_entity_poly.type
_entity_poly.pdbx_seq_one_letter_code
_entity_poly.pdbx_strand_id
1 'polypeptide(L)'
;TITALLKTKSNLPVHLVAAHASDYAIFELEIIGSKQCVTMRDGGLSWSSRTVVENSRYKGYKNLEKDQYSEGKYLEAMIGAVENIHNAITKGGQLLCTGNEACAAHKICHDLLEIASKNSRNKQDD
;
A
#
# COMPACT_ATOMS: atom_id res chain seq x y z
N THR A 1 15.86 5.48 -7.14
CA THR A 1 14.54 5.88 -6.61
C THR A 1 13.55 5.93 -7.76
N ILE A 2 12.41 5.28 -7.63
CA ILE A 2 11.37 5.23 -8.68
C ILE A 2 10.08 5.80 -8.10
N THR A 3 9.53 6.81 -8.77
CA THR A 3 8.16 7.27 -8.56
C THR A 3 7.33 6.85 -9.76
N ALA A 4 6.17 6.25 -9.55
CA ALA A 4 5.34 5.73 -10.62
C ALA A 4 3.84 5.95 -10.37
N LEU A 5 3.10 6.10 -11.45
CA LEU A 5 1.64 6.08 -11.46
C LEU A 5 1.19 4.80 -12.15
N LEU A 6 0.47 3.97 -11.44
CA LEU A 6 -0.08 2.71 -11.92
C LEU A 6 -1.61 2.78 -11.98
N LYS A 7 -2.20 1.91 -12.76
CA LYS A 7 -3.65 1.66 -12.77
C LYS A 7 -3.93 0.17 -12.60
N THR A 8 -4.85 -0.14 -11.73
CA THR A 8 -5.37 -1.51 -11.61
C THR A 8 -6.27 -1.87 -12.81
N LYS A 9 -6.59 -3.16 -12.96
CA LYS A 9 -7.57 -3.62 -13.97
C LYS A 9 -8.94 -2.96 -13.80
N SER A 10 -9.33 -2.61 -12.58
CA SER A 10 -10.56 -1.87 -12.27
C SER A 10 -10.41 -0.34 -12.41
N ASN A 11 -9.34 0.13 -13.05
CA ASN A 11 -9.04 1.55 -13.29
C ASN A 11 -8.77 2.39 -12.01
N LEU A 12 -8.48 1.75 -10.87
CA LEU A 12 -8.09 2.45 -9.66
C LEU A 12 -6.66 3.00 -9.83
N PRO A 13 -6.41 4.30 -9.63
CA PRO A 13 -5.07 4.86 -9.66
C PRO A 13 -4.27 4.46 -8.40
N VAL A 14 -3.00 4.12 -8.60
CA VAL A 14 -2.05 3.84 -7.51
C VAL A 14 -0.81 4.68 -7.72
N HIS A 15 -0.47 5.51 -6.76
CA HIS A 15 0.72 6.35 -6.77
C HIS A 15 1.79 5.69 -5.91
N LEU A 16 2.92 5.34 -6.52
CA LEU A 16 4.11 4.92 -5.81
C LEU A 16 5.05 6.10 -5.70
N VAL A 17 5.36 6.51 -4.48
CA VAL A 17 6.31 7.60 -4.20
C VAL A 17 7.46 7.01 -3.40
N ALA A 18 8.67 7.13 -3.92
CA ALA A 18 9.85 6.60 -3.28
C ALA A 18 10.74 7.73 -2.73
N ALA A 19 11.14 7.61 -1.47
CA ALA A 19 12.16 8.42 -0.84
C ALA A 19 13.57 7.85 -1.09
N HIS A 20 14.60 8.60 -0.78
CA HIS A 20 15.99 8.15 -0.91
C HIS A 20 16.35 7.21 0.23
N ALA A 21 16.67 5.96 -0.10
CA ALA A 21 16.86 4.89 0.90
C ALA A 21 18.08 5.09 1.83
N SER A 22 19.03 5.96 1.48
CA SER A 22 20.18 6.27 2.34
C SER A 22 19.86 7.22 3.49
N ASP A 23 18.74 7.91 3.44
CA ASP A 23 18.42 8.94 4.43
C ASP A 23 17.63 8.32 5.60
N TYR A 24 16.59 7.59 5.29
CA TYR A 24 15.75 6.86 6.27
C TYR A 24 14.86 5.85 5.57
N ALA A 25 14.39 4.87 6.31
CA ALA A 25 13.36 3.94 5.83
C ALA A 25 11.96 4.52 6.11
N ILE A 26 11.13 4.59 5.08
CA ILE A 26 9.72 4.95 5.19
C ILE A 26 8.89 3.91 4.44
N PHE A 27 7.83 3.43 5.08
CA PHE A 27 6.83 2.58 4.46
C PHE A 27 5.45 2.98 4.96
N GLU A 28 4.75 3.72 4.12
CA GLU A 28 3.41 4.23 4.39
C GLU A 28 2.45 3.84 3.26
N LEU A 29 1.18 3.69 3.60
CA LEU A 29 0.10 3.42 2.66
C LEU A 29 -1.08 4.30 3.01
N GLU A 30 -1.61 5.05 2.03
CA GLU A 30 -2.86 5.77 2.16
C GLU A 30 -3.88 5.22 1.16
N ILE A 31 -5.07 4.89 1.66
CA ILE A 31 -6.20 4.43 0.86
C ILE A 31 -7.33 5.45 1.00
N ILE A 32 -7.65 6.14 -0.11
CA ILE A 32 -8.70 7.15 -0.17
C ILE A 32 -9.95 6.50 -0.78
N GLY A 33 -10.94 6.25 0.06
CA GLY A 33 -12.21 5.67 -0.34
C GLY A 33 -13.37 6.68 -0.30
N SER A 34 -14.50 6.30 -0.84
CA SER A 34 -15.72 7.14 -0.85
C SER A 34 -16.41 7.26 0.52
N LYS A 35 -16.09 6.36 1.46
CA LYS A 35 -16.69 6.32 2.80
C LYS A 35 -15.69 6.64 3.90
N GLN A 36 -14.42 6.40 3.66
CA GLN A 36 -13.35 6.64 4.63
C GLN A 36 -11.99 6.78 3.94
N CYS A 37 -11.07 7.42 4.64
CA CYS A 37 -9.65 7.43 4.35
C CYS A 37 -8.93 6.61 5.42
N VAL A 38 -8.01 5.73 5.02
CA VAL A 38 -7.22 4.89 5.94
C VAL A 38 -5.75 5.11 5.64
N THR A 39 -4.96 5.35 6.68
CA THR A 39 -3.52 5.55 6.58
C THR A 39 -2.79 4.54 7.47
N MET A 40 -1.84 3.85 6.89
CA MET A 40 -0.88 3.01 7.59
C MET A 40 0.46 3.72 7.64
N ARG A 41 1.13 3.71 8.78
CA ARG A 41 2.46 4.31 8.97
C ARG A 41 3.42 3.35 9.64
N ASP A 42 4.71 3.67 9.53
CA ASP A 42 5.81 2.93 10.16
C ASP A 42 5.75 1.43 9.86
N GLY A 43 5.50 1.08 8.58
CA GLY A 43 5.41 -0.30 8.15
C GLY A 43 4.24 -1.10 8.71
N GLY A 44 3.24 -0.43 9.31
CA GLY A 44 2.08 -1.06 9.93
C GLY A 44 2.11 -1.08 11.46
N LEU A 45 3.00 -0.33 12.09
CA LEU A 45 2.98 -0.13 13.55
C LEU A 45 1.82 0.76 13.99
N SER A 46 1.42 1.71 13.16
CA SER A 46 0.29 2.59 13.45
C SER A 46 -0.67 2.71 12.28
N TRP A 47 -1.94 2.85 12.61
CA TRP A 47 -3.03 3.04 11.67
C TRP A 47 -3.88 4.21 12.10
N SER A 48 -4.41 4.96 11.13
CA SER A 48 -5.46 5.92 11.38
C SER A 48 -6.57 5.79 10.34
N SER A 49 -7.79 6.13 10.73
CA SER A 49 -8.92 6.17 9.82
C SER A 49 -9.76 7.42 10.06
N ARG A 50 -10.35 7.94 8.98
CA ARG A 50 -11.23 9.11 8.98
C ARG A 50 -12.47 8.78 8.19
N THR A 51 -13.62 8.78 8.83
CA THR A 51 -14.92 8.51 8.20
C THR A 51 -15.43 9.74 7.47
N VAL A 52 -16.06 9.54 6.32
CA VAL A 52 -16.76 10.60 5.58
C VAL A 52 -18.10 10.87 6.23
N VAL A 53 -18.34 12.12 6.62
CA VAL A 53 -19.57 12.58 7.25
C VAL A 53 -20.15 13.78 6.53
N GLU A 54 -21.45 14.02 6.68
CA GLU A 54 -22.09 15.22 6.16
C GLU A 54 -21.57 16.47 6.89
N ASN A 55 -21.35 17.53 6.13
CA ASN A 55 -20.91 18.80 6.70
C ASN A 55 -22.07 19.47 7.45
N SER A 56 -21.88 19.77 8.73
CA SER A 56 -22.91 20.36 9.58
C SER A 56 -23.25 21.82 9.20
N ARG A 57 -22.34 22.52 8.54
CA ARG A 57 -22.49 23.94 8.18
C ARG A 57 -22.99 24.15 6.76
N TYR A 58 -22.55 23.30 5.83
CA TYR A 58 -22.86 23.44 4.41
C TYR A 58 -23.54 22.19 3.87
N LYS A 59 -24.84 22.31 3.58
CA LYS A 59 -25.65 21.19 3.05
C LYS A 59 -25.11 20.72 1.69
N GLY A 60 -24.97 19.40 1.54
CA GLY A 60 -24.47 18.75 0.33
C GLY A 60 -22.96 18.63 0.26
N TYR A 61 -22.21 19.16 1.22
CA TYR A 61 -20.78 18.95 1.36
C TYR A 61 -20.49 17.83 2.38
N LYS A 62 -19.37 17.17 2.18
CA LYS A 62 -18.88 16.11 3.08
C LYS A 62 -17.50 16.46 3.60
N ASN A 63 -17.24 16.05 4.82
CA ASN A 63 -15.94 16.20 5.48
C ASN A 63 -15.42 14.83 5.92
N LEU A 64 -14.13 14.78 6.23
CA LEU A 64 -13.55 13.68 6.99
C LEU A 64 -13.61 14.03 8.49
N GLU A 65 -14.02 13.10 9.31
CA GLU A 65 -13.94 13.18 10.77
C GLU A 65 -12.49 13.31 11.25
N LYS A 66 -12.30 13.52 12.55
CA LYS A 66 -10.98 13.47 13.17
C LYS A 66 -10.39 12.07 13.04
N ASP A 67 -9.06 12.01 12.96
CA ASP A 67 -8.33 10.74 12.94
C ASP A 67 -8.69 9.86 14.15
N GLN A 68 -9.03 8.62 13.87
CA GLN A 68 -9.15 7.55 14.85
C GLN A 68 -7.91 6.67 14.73
N TYR A 69 -7.07 6.68 15.76
CA TYR A 69 -5.81 5.97 15.78
C TYR A 69 -5.95 4.58 16.39
N SER A 70 -5.20 3.63 15.86
CA SER A 70 -5.04 2.29 16.41
C SER A 70 -3.61 1.81 16.23
N GLU A 71 -3.13 1.00 17.17
CA GLU A 71 -1.86 0.30 17.03
C GLU A 71 -1.99 -0.84 16.02
N GLY A 72 -0.96 -1.01 15.21
CA GLY A 72 -0.86 -2.10 14.27
C GLY A 72 -0.13 -3.30 14.86
N LYS A 73 -0.34 -4.47 14.26
CA LYS A 73 0.28 -5.74 14.72
C LYS A 73 1.52 -6.11 13.93
N TYR A 74 2.29 -5.13 13.48
CA TYR A 74 3.49 -5.40 12.67
C TYR A 74 4.49 -6.32 13.37
N LEU A 75 4.68 -6.16 14.69
CA LEU A 75 5.59 -7.00 15.47
C LEU A 75 5.15 -8.47 15.54
N GLU A 76 3.87 -8.75 15.34
CA GLU A 76 3.30 -10.11 15.30
C GLU A 76 3.24 -10.69 13.87
N ALA A 77 3.61 -9.92 12.84
CA ALA A 77 3.43 -10.29 11.44
C ALA A 77 4.10 -11.63 11.06
N MET A 78 5.31 -11.88 11.57
CA MET A 78 6.02 -13.14 11.31
C MET A 78 5.34 -14.34 11.97
N ILE A 79 4.81 -14.17 13.18
CA ILE A 79 4.05 -15.21 13.89
C ILE A 79 2.77 -15.51 13.10
N GLY A 80 2.04 -14.47 12.70
CA GLY A 80 0.83 -14.61 11.86
C GLY A 80 1.10 -15.31 10.52
N ALA A 81 2.24 -15.05 9.89
CA ALA A 81 2.64 -15.73 8.66
C ALA A 81 2.87 -17.23 8.89
N VAL A 82 3.60 -17.60 9.95
CA VAL A 82 3.84 -19.01 10.33
C VAL A 82 2.52 -19.71 10.67
N GLU A 83 1.64 -19.07 11.43
CA GLU A 83 0.31 -19.62 11.76
C GLU A 83 -0.54 -19.84 10.50
N ASN A 84 -0.51 -18.90 9.55
CA ASN A 84 -1.23 -19.04 8.29
C ASN A 84 -0.72 -20.25 7.48
N ILE A 85 0.59 -20.43 7.36
CA ILE A 85 1.20 -21.60 6.69
C ILE A 85 0.83 -22.90 7.42
N HIS A 86 0.95 -22.93 8.74
CA HIS A 86 0.58 -24.10 9.53
C HIS A 86 -0.90 -24.48 9.34
N ASN A 87 -1.81 -23.51 9.37
CA ASN A 87 -3.24 -23.73 9.14
C ASN A 87 -3.53 -24.21 7.71
N ALA A 88 -2.82 -23.69 6.71
CA ALA A 88 -2.95 -24.16 5.33
C ALA A 88 -2.55 -25.63 5.18
N ILE A 89 -1.45 -26.05 5.81
CA ILE A 89 -0.94 -27.43 5.74
C ILE A 89 -1.83 -28.40 6.54
N THR A 90 -2.21 -28.03 7.76
CA THR A 90 -2.87 -28.97 8.69
C THR A 90 -4.39 -29.02 8.58
N LYS A 91 -5.01 -27.91 8.14
CA LYS A 91 -6.46 -27.74 8.09
C LYS A 91 -7.00 -27.48 6.68
N GLY A 92 -6.14 -27.44 5.66
CA GLY A 92 -6.54 -27.11 4.29
C GLY A 92 -6.99 -25.65 4.12
N GLY A 93 -6.53 -24.73 4.98
CA GLY A 93 -6.81 -23.31 4.90
C GLY A 93 -6.17 -22.64 3.68
N GLN A 94 -6.64 -21.46 3.32
CA GLN A 94 -6.02 -20.68 2.23
C GLN A 94 -4.79 -19.91 2.74
N LEU A 95 -3.75 -19.85 1.89
CA LEU A 95 -2.63 -18.96 2.11
C LEU A 95 -3.06 -17.50 1.86
N LEU A 96 -2.68 -16.59 2.75
CA LEU A 96 -2.90 -15.14 2.59
C LEU A 96 -2.07 -14.55 1.45
N CYS A 97 -0.94 -15.17 1.14
CA CYS A 97 -0.11 -14.83 -0.01
C CYS A 97 0.41 -16.13 -0.65
N THR A 98 0.05 -16.36 -1.89
CA THR A 98 0.52 -17.49 -2.69
C THR A 98 1.78 -17.14 -3.48
N GLY A 99 2.52 -18.16 -3.95
CA GLY A 99 3.65 -17.95 -4.84
C GLY A 99 3.29 -17.20 -6.13
N ASN A 100 2.09 -17.42 -6.67
CA ASN A 100 1.60 -16.70 -7.85
C ASN A 100 1.40 -15.20 -7.58
N GLU A 101 0.85 -14.84 -6.43
CA GLU A 101 0.68 -13.44 -6.03
C GLU A 101 2.02 -12.76 -5.77
N ALA A 102 2.95 -13.46 -5.13
CA ALA A 102 4.31 -12.97 -4.94
C ALA A 102 5.04 -12.74 -6.28
N CYS A 103 4.91 -13.68 -7.23
CA CYS A 103 5.45 -13.53 -8.58
C CYS A 103 4.83 -12.37 -9.34
N ALA A 104 3.51 -12.14 -9.19
CA ALA A 104 2.83 -11.00 -9.81
C ALA A 104 3.34 -9.66 -9.27
N ALA A 105 3.54 -9.55 -7.95
CA ALA A 105 4.13 -8.36 -7.34
C ALA A 105 5.57 -8.13 -7.80
N HIS A 106 6.39 -9.19 -7.84
CA HIS A 106 7.77 -9.11 -8.33
C HIS A 106 7.85 -8.66 -9.79
N LYS A 107 6.95 -9.18 -10.65
CA LYS A 107 6.87 -8.76 -12.05
C LYS A 107 6.61 -7.25 -12.16
N ILE A 108 5.70 -6.69 -11.39
CA ILE A 108 5.44 -5.24 -11.40
C ILE A 108 6.71 -4.46 -11.03
N CYS A 109 7.44 -4.88 -10.00
CA CYS A 109 8.71 -4.25 -9.63
C CYS A 109 9.74 -4.30 -10.77
N HIS A 110 9.86 -5.44 -11.44
CA HIS A 110 10.76 -5.61 -12.58
C HIS A 110 10.38 -4.70 -13.76
N ASP A 111 9.09 -4.66 -14.13
CA ASP A 111 8.56 -3.82 -15.21
C ASP A 111 8.83 -2.33 -14.92
N LEU A 112 8.66 -1.89 -13.67
CA LEU A 112 8.97 -0.51 -13.26
C LEU A 112 10.45 -0.18 -13.37
N LEU A 113 11.35 -1.10 -13.00
CA LEU A 113 12.79 -0.94 -13.13
C LEU A 113 13.22 -0.83 -14.61
N GLU A 114 12.65 -1.66 -15.48
CA GLU A 114 12.91 -1.59 -16.92
C GLU A 114 12.49 -0.24 -17.52
N ILE A 115 11.27 0.24 -17.20
CA ILE A 115 10.75 1.52 -17.68
C ILE A 115 11.67 2.67 -17.20
N ALA A 116 12.05 2.66 -15.93
CA ALA A 116 12.94 3.68 -15.36
C ALA A 116 14.31 3.68 -16.04
N SER A 117 14.88 2.51 -16.34
CA SER A 117 16.18 2.40 -17.02
C SER A 117 16.13 2.92 -18.46
N LYS A 118 15.06 2.65 -19.19
CA LYS A 118 14.84 3.16 -20.55
C LYS A 118 14.72 4.69 -20.57
N ASN A 119 13.97 5.26 -19.63
CA ASN A 119 13.79 6.72 -19.53
C ASN A 119 15.10 7.44 -19.13
N SER A 120 15.99 6.78 -18.40
CA SER A 120 17.29 7.36 -18.03
C SER A 120 18.27 7.39 -19.20
N ARG A 121 18.21 6.42 -20.11
CA ARG A 121 19.05 6.39 -21.31
C ARG A 121 18.66 7.46 -22.32
N ASN A 122 17.37 7.64 -22.56
CA ASN A 122 16.85 8.66 -23.49
C ASN A 122 17.17 10.11 -23.06
N LYS A 123 17.50 10.35 -21.78
CA LYS A 123 17.92 11.67 -21.28
C LYS A 123 19.40 11.96 -21.39
N GLN A 124 20.22 11.00 -21.77
CA GLN A 124 21.67 11.18 -21.99
C GLN A 124 22.00 11.48 -23.47
N ASP A 125 21.04 11.28 -24.38
CA ASP A 125 21.21 11.46 -25.81
C ASP A 125 20.65 12.82 -26.32
N ASP A 126 20.10 13.66 -25.42
CA ASP A 126 19.69 15.06 -25.65
C ASP A 126 20.68 16.03 -24.98
#